data_e70e094f64989ab7a7570a703a4e65d4
#
_entry.id   e70e094f64989ab7a7570a703a4e65d4
#
_cell.length_a   1.000
_cell.length_b   1.000
_cell.length_c   1.000
_cell.angle_alpha   90.00
_cell.angle_beta   90.00
_cell.angle_gamma   90.00
#
_symmetry.space_group_name_H-M   'P 1'
#
loop_
_entity.id
_entity.type
_entity.pdbx_description
1 polymer ?
#
loop_
_entity_poly.entity_id
_entity_poly.type
_entity_poly.pdbx_seq_one_letter_code
_entity_poly.pdbx_strand_id
1 'polypeptide(L)'
;MSVLAIHPGAYYHIETLEAPRYRYHFDRLVRPEELPSVELSEHQVLFIPCRTPADRMAPHAAQLRAYLDQGGTIVATGETAWEAFLPAIHFTQQPTNWWWWLTEGADLGVRISAPDHSLFEHLGQDDLTWHLHGWFDPPKGVEVLAVNEEGKPILYVDEVTTAGRMLITSLDPCFHHGSHFMPATTRFLDGFLPWMRKELDKGKSE
;
A
#
# COMPACT_ATOMS: atom_id res chain seq x y z
N MET A 1 -0.17 -18.49 -5.09
CA MET A 1 -0.66 -17.07 -5.17
C MET A 1 -0.02 -16.35 -6.33
N SER A 2 -0.80 -15.61 -7.13
CA SER A 2 -0.31 -14.75 -8.20
C SER A 2 -0.45 -13.27 -7.79
N VAL A 3 0.65 -12.53 -7.80
CA VAL A 3 0.71 -11.10 -7.51
C VAL A 3 1.02 -10.33 -8.78
N LEU A 4 0.07 -9.51 -9.21
CA LEU A 4 0.26 -8.53 -10.27
C LEU A 4 0.68 -7.21 -9.63
N ALA A 5 1.71 -6.53 -10.14
CA ALA A 5 2.04 -5.19 -9.70
C ALA A 5 1.96 -4.18 -10.86
N ILE A 6 1.39 -3.02 -10.56
CA ILE A 6 1.44 -1.86 -11.45
C ILE A 6 2.86 -1.31 -11.46
N HIS A 7 3.39 -1.05 -12.64
CA HIS A 7 4.71 -0.46 -12.84
C HIS A 7 4.61 0.89 -13.56
N PRO A 8 4.51 2.01 -12.81
CA PRO A 8 4.30 3.33 -13.42
C PRO A 8 5.49 3.89 -14.22
N GLY A 9 6.69 3.32 -14.03
CA GLY A 9 7.86 3.62 -14.85
C GLY A 9 8.86 4.64 -14.30
N ALA A 10 8.65 5.17 -13.08
CA ALA A 10 9.64 6.04 -12.46
C ALA A 10 10.84 5.24 -11.95
N TYR A 11 12.02 5.88 -11.82
CA TYR A 11 13.26 5.22 -11.41
C TYR A 11 13.14 4.47 -10.08
N TYR A 12 12.46 5.05 -9.09
CA TYR A 12 12.25 4.39 -7.79
C TYR A 12 11.31 3.18 -7.87
N HIS A 13 10.43 3.10 -8.88
CA HIS A 13 9.67 1.88 -9.15
C HIS A 13 10.55 0.80 -9.75
N ILE A 14 11.48 1.16 -10.66
CA ILE A 14 12.46 0.23 -11.22
C ILE A 14 13.32 -0.34 -10.09
N GLU A 15 13.89 0.52 -9.25
CA GLU A 15 14.74 0.14 -8.11
C GLU A 15 14.01 -0.73 -7.07
N THR A 16 12.69 -0.61 -6.96
CA THR A 16 11.91 -1.44 -6.03
C THR A 16 11.31 -2.67 -6.70
N LEU A 17 10.63 -2.54 -7.84
CA LEU A 17 9.84 -3.62 -8.41
C LEU A 17 10.65 -4.55 -9.31
N GLU A 18 11.69 -4.05 -9.98
CA GLU A 18 12.53 -4.84 -10.90
C GLU A 18 13.84 -5.31 -10.28
N ALA A 19 14.30 -4.65 -9.21
CA ALA A 19 15.53 -5.03 -8.54
C ALA A 19 15.47 -6.47 -7.99
N PRO A 20 16.58 -7.25 -8.04
CA PRO A 20 16.60 -8.64 -7.61
C PRO A 20 16.10 -8.88 -6.18
N ARG A 21 16.23 -7.85 -5.30
CA ARG A 21 15.80 -7.94 -3.91
C ARG A 21 14.30 -8.22 -3.77
N TYR A 22 13.46 -7.60 -4.60
CA TYR A 22 12.00 -7.68 -4.46
C TYR A 22 11.27 -8.22 -5.68
N ARG A 23 11.92 -8.31 -6.84
CA ARG A 23 11.29 -8.76 -8.10
C ARG A 23 10.55 -10.09 -7.97
N TYR A 24 11.06 -11.00 -7.16
CA TYR A 24 10.47 -12.34 -6.98
C TYR A 24 9.14 -12.33 -6.19
N HIS A 25 8.77 -11.21 -5.56
CA HIS A 25 7.48 -11.05 -4.92
C HIS A 25 6.34 -10.78 -5.91
N PHE A 26 6.65 -10.43 -7.17
CA PHE A 26 5.67 -10.08 -8.19
C PHE A 26 5.77 -11.07 -9.36
N ASP A 27 4.65 -11.77 -9.65
CA ASP A 27 4.62 -12.73 -10.75
C ASP A 27 4.57 -12.00 -12.10
N ARG A 28 3.89 -10.85 -12.15
CA ARG A 28 3.76 -10.01 -13.32
C ARG A 28 3.86 -8.52 -12.98
N LEU A 29 4.57 -7.77 -13.81
CA LEU A 29 4.58 -6.31 -13.80
C LEU A 29 3.86 -5.81 -15.04
N VAL A 30 2.98 -4.82 -14.90
CA VAL A 30 2.25 -4.21 -16.02
C VAL A 30 2.20 -2.69 -15.87
N ARG A 31 2.23 -1.99 -16.98
CA ARG A 31 2.00 -0.55 -16.98
C ARG A 31 0.50 -0.27 -16.79
N PRO A 32 0.12 0.89 -16.24
CA PRO A 32 -1.29 1.26 -16.12
C PRO A 32 -2.08 1.07 -17.43
N GLU A 33 -1.51 1.46 -18.56
CA GLU A 33 -2.15 1.38 -19.87
C GLU A 33 -2.39 -0.04 -20.38
N GLU A 34 -1.70 -1.03 -19.81
CA GLU A 34 -1.84 -2.44 -20.17
C GLU A 34 -2.98 -3.14 -19.40
N LEU A 35 -3.53 -2.51 -18.35
CA LEU A 35 -4.60 -3.08 -17.54
C LEU A 35 -5.80 -3.59 -18.35
N PRO A 36 -6.27 -2.90 -19.41
CA PRO A 36 -7.39 -3.42 -20.21
C PRO A 36 -7.13 -4.78 -20.88
N SER A 37 -5.87 -5.16 -21.05
CA SER A 37 -5.46 -6.44 -21.64
C SER A 37 -5.19 -7.52 -20.59
N VAL A 38 -5.37 -7.20 -19.29
CA VAL A 38 -5.09 -8.12 -18.19
C VAL A 38 -6.39 -8.69 -17.64
N GLU A 39 -6.46 -10.01 -17.56
CA GLU A 39 -7.53 -10.69 -16.82
C GLU A 39 -7.17 -10.68 -15.32
N LEU A 40 -7.72 -9.70 -14.58
CA LEU A 40 -7.39 -9.49 -13.16
C LEU A 40 -7.82 -10.67 -12.29
N SER A 41 -8.85 -11.45 -12.68
CA SER A 41 -9.32 -12.62 -11.95
C SER A 41 -8.27 -13.76 -11.85
N GLU A 42 -7.25 -13.75 -12.71
CA GLU A 42 -6.12 -14.68 -12.64
C GLU A 42 -5.12 -14.35 -11.53
N HIS A 43 -5.27 -13.19 -10.91
CA HIS A 43 -4.36 -12.69 -9.87
C HIS A 43 -5.11 -12.50 -8.55
N GLN A 44 -4.58 -13.05 -7.45
CA GLN A 44 -5.14 -12.88 -6.11
C GLN A 44 -4.90 -11.50 -5.54
N VAL A 45 -3.76 -10.89 -5.86
CA VAL A 45 -3.37 -9.57 -5.36
C VAL A 45 -2.95 -8.67 -6.51
N LEU A 46 -3.50 -7.46 -6.54
CA LEU A 46 -3.03 -6.34 -7.33
C LEU A 46 -2.28 -5.36 -6.41
N PHE A 47 -0.98 -5.20 -6.62
CA PHE A 47 -0.15 -4.23 -5.90
C PHE A 47 -0.03 -2.93 -6.70
N ILE A 48 -0.40 -1.81 -6.08
CA ILE A 48 -0.32 -0.45 -6.64
C ILE A 48 0.68 0.34 -5.80
N PRO A 49 1.91 0.58 -6.30
CA PRO A 49 2.94 1.27 -5.56
C PRO A 49 2.63 2.77 -5.41
N CYS A 50 3.23 3.39 -4.39
CA CYS A 50 3.14 4.81 -4.13
C CYS A 50 3.53 5.64 -5.36
N ARG A 51 2.95 6.84 -5.47
CA ARG A 51 3.17 7.80 -6.57
C ARG A 51 2.83 7.24 -7.95
N THR A 52 1.90 6.27 -8.01
CA THR A 52 1.29 5.85 -9.26
C THR A 52 0.40 7.00 -9.78
N PRO A 53 0.61 7.51 -11.01
CA PRO A 53 -0.15 8.64 -11.52
C PRO A 53 -1.64 8.32 -11.60
N ALA A 54 -2.46 9.11 -10.90
CA ALA A 54 -3.90 8.85 -10.78
C ALA A 54 -4.64 9.02 -12.12
N ASP A 55 -4.21 9.93 -12.96
CA ASP A 55 -4.75 10.16 -14.31
C ASP A 55 -4.55 8.94 -15.24
N ARG A 56 -3.47 8.17 -15.02
CA ARG A 56 -3.23 6.90 -15.73
C ARG A 56 -4.05 5.74 -15.16
N MET A 57 -4.47 5.81 -13.89
CA MET A 57 -5.26 4.77 -13.23
C MET A 57 -6.77 5.02 -13.32
N ALA A 58 -7.21 6.29 -13.33
CA ALA A 58 -8.63 6.66 -13.36
C ALA A 58 -9.45 6.01 -14.49
N PRO A 59 -8.93 5.84 -15.73
CA PRO A 59 -9.66 5.13 -16.78
C PRO A 59 -10.01 3.67 -16.45
N HIS A 60 -9.31 3.07 -15.49
CA HIS A 60 -9.46 1.67 -15.10
C HIS A 60 -10.31 1.47 -13.83
N ALA A 61 -10.89 2.54 -13.26
CA ALA A 61 -11.66 2.49 -12.01
C ALA A 61 -12.79 1.43 -12.04
N ALA A 62 -13.50 1.31 -13.15
CA ALA A 62 -14.56 0.30 -13.32
C ALA A 62 -14.02 -1.13 -13.30
N GLN A 63 -12.87 -1.40 -13.94
CA GLN A 63 -12.21 -2.70 -13.94
C GLN A 63 -11.71 -3.07 -12.53
N LEU A 64 -11.09 -2.11 -11.82
CA LEU A 64 -10.63 -2.30 -10.44
C LEU A 64 -11.80 -2.57 -9.50
N ARG A 65 -12.91 -1.84 -9.66
CA ARG A 65 -14.12 -2.06 -8.89
C ARG A 65 -14.70 -3.47 -9.14
N ALA A 66 -14.80 -3.89 -10.40
CA ALA A 66 -15.28 -5.23 -10.75
C ALA A 66 -14.39 -6.33 -10.17
N TYR A 67 -13.06 -6.15 -10.17
CA TYR A 67 -12.12 -7.06 -9.54
C TYR A 67 -12.34 -7.19 -8.03
N LEU A 68 -12.55 -6.07 -7.32
CA LEU A 68 -12.88 -6.07 -5.90
C LEU A 68 -14.26 -6.71 -5.63
N ASP A 69 -15.26 -6.42 -6.43
CA ASP A 69 -16.62 -7.00 -6.28
C ASP A 69 -16.63 -8.53 -6.51
N GLN A 70 -15.64 -9.08 -7.20
CA GLN A 70 -15.41 -10.51 -7.40
C GLN A 70 -14.52 -11.14 -6.30
N GLY A 71 -14.16 -10.40 -5.26
CA GLY A 71 -13.36 -10.90 -4.14
C GLY A 71 -11.85 -10.70 -4.27
N GLY A 72 -11.38 -9.96 -5.27
CA GLY A 72 -9.97 -9.64 -5.47
C GLY A 72 -9.38 -8.79 -4.33
N THR A 73 -8.08 -8.81 -4.18
CA THR A 73 -7.35 -8.02 -3.19
C THR A 73 -6.52 -6.94 -3.85
N ILE A 74 -6.69 -5.67 -3.43
CA ILE A 74 -5.83 -4.54 -3.83
C ILE A 74 -5.00 -4.10 -2.64
N VAL A 75 -3.69 -4.01 -2.85
CA VAL A 75 -2.74 -3.36 -1.94
C VAL A 75 -2.28 -2.07 -2.58
N ALA A 76 -2.57 -0.93 -1.95
CA ALA A 76 -2.19 0.37 -2.47
C ALA A 76 -1.41 1.17 -1.42
N THR A 77 -0.23 1.66 -1.82
CA THR A 77 0.70 2.32 -0.91
C THR A 77 0.96 3.76 -1.29
N GLY A 78 1.25 4.59 -0.29
CA GLY A 78 1.86 5.88 -0.41
C GLY A 78 0.98 7.00 -0.93
N GLU A 79 1.64 8.08 -1.30
CA GLU A 79 1.01 9.29 -1.78
C GLU A 79 0.52 9.12 -3.23
N THR A 80 -0.79 9.02 -3.38
CA THR A 80 -1.48 8.84 -4.66
C THR A 80 -2.91 9.39 -4.51
N ALA A 81 -3.53 9.92 -5.56
CA ALA A 81 -4.94 10.32 -5.51
C ALA A 81 -5.85 9.11 -5.74
N TRP A 82 -5.96 8.24 -4.74
CA TRP A 82 -6.71 6.97 -4.78
C TRP A 82 -8.19 7.15 -5.10
N GLU A 83 -8.79 8.27 -4.67
CA GLU A 83 -10.19 8.60 -4.89
C GLU A 83 -10.57 8.60 -6.37
N ALA A 84 -9.59 8.80 -7.25
CA ALA A 84 -9.80 8.80 -8.69
C ALA A 84 -10.08 7.41 -9.27
N PHE A 85 -9.68 6.33 -8.57
CA PHE A 85 -9.76 4.98 -9.13
C PHE A 85 -10.10 3.85 -8.13
N LEU A 86 -10.09 4.10 -6.81
CA LEU A 86 -10.51 3.14 -5.79
C LEU A 86 -11.77 3.63 -5.07
N PRO A 87 -12.70 2.72 -4.70
CA PRO A 87 -13.93 3.10 -4.04
C PRO A 87 -13.72 3.49 -2.57
N ALA A 88 -14.52 4.46 -2.09
CA ALA A 88 -14.64 4.84 -0.67
C ALA A 88 -13.32 5.22 0.02
N ILE A 89 -12.34 5.70 -0.72
CA ILE A 89 -11.11 6.27 -0.16
C ILE A 89 -11.33 7.76 0.06
N HIS A 90 -11.02 8.23 1.27
CA HIS A 90 -10.99 9.66 1.61
C HIS A 90 -9.65 9.97 2.27
N PHE A 91 -8.81 10.71 1.55
CA PHE A 91 -7.47 11.07 2.00
C PHE A 91 -7.39 12.56 2.33
N THR A 92 -6.82 12.87 3.48
CA THR A 92 -6.53 14.24 3.88
C THR A 92 -5.01 14.42 3.89
N GLN A 93 -4.53 15.31 3.02
CA GLN A 93 -3.11 15.65 2.97
C GLN A 93 -2.71 16.50 4.18
N GLN A 94 -1.52 16.25 4.72
CA GLN A 94 -0.91 17.07 5.76
C GLN A 94 0.44 17.62 5.30
N PRO A 95 0.90 18.75 5.88
CA PRO A 95 2.27 19.22 5.68
C PRO A 95 3.27 18.17 6.15
N THR A 96 4.25 17.86 5.31
CA THR A 96 5.26 16.85 5.61
C THR A 96 6.46 17.49 6.29
N ASN A 97 6.83 16.99 7.48
CA ASN A 97 8.07 17.36 8.14
C ASN A 97 9.21 16.47 7.63
N TRP A 98 9.88 16.90 6.57
CA TRP A 98 11.00 16.17 5.94
C TRP A 98 12.23 16.01 6.83
N TRP A 99 12.36 16.88 7.86
CA TRP A 99 13.57 17.00 8.70
C TRP A 99 13.32 16.58 10.15
N TRP A 100 12.24 15.86 10.43
CA TRP A 100 11.84 15.43 11.76
C TRP A 100 13.00 14.74 12.53
N TRP A 101 13.78 13.93 11.84
CA TRP A 101 14.90 13.15 12.39
C TRP A 101 16.08 14.00 12.82
N LEU A 102 16.17 15.28 12.49
CA LEU A 102 17.20 16.23 12.99
C LEU A 102 16.91 16.69 14.42
N THR A 103 15.71 16.49 14.92
CA THR A 103 15.34 16.84 16.29
C THR A 103 15.60 15.64 17.19
N GLU A 104 16.48 15.80 18.20
CA GLU A 104 16.78 14.73 19.16
C GLU A 104 15.49 14.29 19.88
N GLY A 105 15.24 12.99 19.93
CA GLY A 105 14.04 12.40 20.54
C GLY A 105 12.74 12.70 19.80
N ALA A 106 12.78 13.20 18.55
CA ALA A 106 11.58 13.44 17.77
C ALA A 106 10.78 12.15 17.57
N ASP A 107 9.49 12.25 17.83
CA ASP A 107 8.50 11.19 17.60
C ASP A 107 7.46 11.73 16.61
N LEU A 108 7.26 11.02 15.51
CA LEU A 108 6.24 11.34 14.51
C LEU A 108 4.83 10.95 14.93
N GLY A 109 4.68 10.34 16.11
CA GLY A 109 3.38 9.90 16.62
C GLY A 109 2.74 8.74 15.87
N VAL A 110 3.48 8.08 14.96
CA VAL A 110 3.01 6.84 14.33
C VAL A 110 2.86 5.76 15.39
N ARG A 111 1.73 5.07 15.41
CA ARG A 111 1.46 3.98 16.37
C ARG A 111 0.77 2.82 15.69
N ILE A 112 1.21 1.60 16.02
CA ILE A 112 0.49 0.37 15.69
C ILE A 112 -0.77 0.33 16.56
N SER A 113 -1.96 0.19 15.95
CA SER A 113 -3.25 0.16 16.64
C SER A 113 -3.84 -1.24 16.76
N ALA A 114 -3.40 -2.19 15.94
CA ALA A 114 -3.84 -3.59 15.96
C ALA A 114 -2.63 -4.54 16.07
N PRO A 115 -1.93 -4.60 17.22
CA PRO A 115 -0.66 -5.34 17.33
C PRO A 115 -0.79 -6.85 17.13
N ASP A 116 -1.99 -7.41 17.27
CA ASP A 116 -2.27 -8.84 17.06
C ASP A 116 -2.50 -9.20 15.59
N HIS A 117 -2.57 -8.21 14.68
CA HIS A 117 -2.70 -8.48 13.24
C HIS A 117 -1.41 -9.10 12.70
N SER A 118 -1.54 -10.15 11.86
CA SER A 118 -0.41 -10.95 11.36
C SER A 118 0.70 -10.15 10.65
N LEU A 119 0.40 -8.96 10.14
CA LEU A 119 1.39 -8.05 9.58
C LEU A 119 2.49 -7.70 10.60
N PHE A 120 2.13 -7.57 11.88
CA PHE A 120 3.04 -7.16 12.94
C PHE A 120 3.86 -8.32 13.55
N GLU A 121 3.67 -9.55 13.03
CA GLU A 121 4.67 -10.61 13.16
C GLU A 121 5.91 -10.35 12.28
N HIS A 122 5.78 -9.49 11.26
CA HIS A 122 6.80 -9.19 10.27
C HIS A 122 7.34 -7.76 10.33
N LEU A 123 6.61 -6.83 10.96
CA LEU A 123 6.94 -5.40 11.06
C LEU A 123 6.85 -4.93 12.50
N GLY A 124 7.88 -4.24 12.94
CA GLY A 124 7.87 -3.50 14.20
C GLY A 124 7.50 -2.03 14.03
N GLN A 125 7.35 -1.31 15.15
CA GLN A 125 7.04 0.13 15.20
C GLN A 125 8.03 0.96 14.36
N ASP A 126 9.33 0.66 14.46
CA ASP A 126 10.39 1.40 13.78
C ASP A 126 10.39 1.21 12.27
N ASP A 127 9.72 0.14 11.79
CA ASP A 127 9.61 -0.17 10.36
C ASP A 127 8.47 0.59 9.68
N LEU A 128 7.60 1.26 10.48
CA LEU A 128 6.54 2.14 10.00
C LEU A 128 6.85 3.62 10.21
N THR A 129 8.00 3.94 10.84
CA THR A 129 8.29 5.29 11.31
C THR A 129 9.15 6.04 10.30
N TRP A 130 8.50 6.86 9.48
CA TRP A 130 9.06 7.95 8.69
C TRP A 130 7.99 9.01 8.46
N HIS A 131 8.33 10.15 7.84
CA HIS A 131 7.39 11.26 7.66
C HIS A 131 6.12 10.84 6.91
N LEU A 132 4.99 11.45 7.29
CA LEU A 132 3.67 11.18 6.74
C LEU A 132 3.25 12.28 5.76
N HIS A 133 2.50 11.90 4.73
CA HIS A 133 1.91 12.83 3.76
C HIS A 133 0.44 13.15 4.07
N GLY A 134 -0.18 12.37 4.94
CA GLY A 134 -1.58 12.54 5.33
C GLY A 134 -2.16 11.29 5.97
N TRP A 135 -3.47 11.31 6.18
CA TRP A 135 -4.25 10.24 6.79
C TRP A 135 -5.54 9.98 6.03
N PHE A 136 -6.23 8.91 6.40
CA PHE A 136 -7.50 8.51 5.79
C PHE A 136 -8.67 8.71 6.75
N ASP A 137 -9.87 8.91 6.16
CA ASP A 137 -11.17 8.79 6.83
C ASP A 137 -11.92 7.60 6.22
N PRO A 138 -11.58 6.36 6.62
CA PRO A 138 -12.10 5.16 6.01
C PRO A 138 -13.55 4.88 6.42
N PRO A 139 -14.29 4.01 5.69
CA PRO A 139 -15.61 3.55 6.07
C PRO A 139 -15.67 2.95 7.47
N LYS A 140 -16.82 3.06 8.13
CA LYS A 140 -17.02 2.44 9.44
C LYS A 140 -16.94 0.91 9.35
N GLY A 141 -16.16 0.31 10.23
CA GLY A 141 -16.03 -1.15 10.34
C GLY A 141 -14.78 -1.72 9.67
N VAL A 142 -13.93 -0.90 9.05
CA VAL A 142 -12.60 -1.32 8.59
C VAL A 142 -11.68 -1.64 9.78
N GLU A 143 -10.66 -2.45 9.56
CA GLU A 143 -9.62 -2.73 10.54
C GLU A 143 -8.48 -1.72 10.40
N VAL A 144 -8.31 -0.83 11.38
CA VAL A 144 -7.22 0.16 11.41
C VAL A 144 -5.99 -0.47 12.03
N LEU A 145 -4.90 -0.56 11.27
CA LEU A 145 -3.66 -1.22 11.67
C LEU A 145 -2.63 -0.25 12.26
N ALA A 146 -2.56 0.99 11.74
CA ALA A 146 -1.68 2.02 12.27
C ALA A 146 -2.31 3.41 12.14
N VAL A 147 -1.96 4.30 13.06
CA VAL A 147 -2.46 5.67 13.17
C VAL A 147 -1.33 6.69 13.31
N ASN A 148 -1.62 7.95 13.02
CA ASN A 148 -0.75 9.08 13.31
C ASN A 148 -0.92 9.57 14.77
N GLU A 149 -0.24 10.67 15.15
CA GLU A 149 -0.28 11.26 16.49
C GLU A 149 -1.69 11.72 16.95
N GLU A 150 -2.56 12.03 16.00
CA GLU A 150 -3.96 12.40 16.28
C GLU A 150 -4.91 11.18 16.35
N GLY A 151 -4.37 9.96 16.22
CA GLY A 151 -5.17 8.74 16.15
C GLY A 151 -5.88 8.54 14.80
N LYS A 152 -5.46 9.25 13.75
CA LYS A 152 -6.03 9.13 12.42
C LYS A 152 -5.40 7.97 11.64
N PRO A 153 -6.19 7.17 10.93
CA PRO A 153 -5.71 6.01 10.17
C PRO A 153 -4.68 6.37 9.09
N ILE A 154 -3.54 5.67 9.09
CA ILE A 154 -2.51 5.76 8.06
C ILE A 154 -2.28 4.42 7.34
N LEU A 155 -2.75 3.33 7.94
CA LEU A 155 -2.74 1.98 7.39
C LEU A 155 -3.99 1.26 7.88
N TYR A 156 -4.78 0.70 6.96
CA TYR A 156 -5.99 -0.05 7.28
C TYR A 156 -6.31 -1.13 6.25
N VAL A 157 -7.14 -2.09 6.67
CA VAL A 157 -7.73 -3.11 5.81
C VAL A 157 -9.24 -2.84 5.69
N ASP A 158 -9.73 -2.74 4.45
CA ASP A 158 -11.14 -2.58 4.14
C ASP A 158 -11.68 -3.86 3.49
N GLU A 159 -12.56 -4.54 4.22
CA GLU A 159 -13.33 -5.71 3.77
C GLU A 159 -14.84 -5.43 3.80
N VAL A 160 -15.23 -4.13 3.96
CA VAL A 160 -16.63 -3.73 4.10
C VAL A 160 -17.17 -3.02 2.87
N THR A 161 -16.32 -2.35 2.10
CA THR A 161 -16.74 -1.57 0.92
C THR A 161 -17.14 -2.44 -0.26
N THR A 162 -16.49 -3.59 -0.43
CA THR A 162 -16.71 -4.55 -1.52
C THR A 162 -16.66 -5.99 -1.01
N ALA A 163 -16.95 -6.96 -1.87
CA ALA A 163 -16.74 -8.37 -1.53
C ALA A 163 -15.24 -8.75 -1.41
N GLY A 164 -14.36 -7.95 -2.01
CA GLY A 164 -12.91 -8.10 -1.94
C GLY A 164 -12.30 -7.39 -0.74
N ARG A 165 -10.98 -7.21 -0.84
CA ARG A 165 -10.16 -6.61 0.22
C ARG A 165 -9.33 -5.47 -0.34
N MET A 166 -9.24 -4.36 0.39
CA MET A 166 -8.25 -3.32 0.13
C MET A 166 -7.35 -3.15 1.35
N LEU A 167 -6.03 -3.20 1.17
CA LEU A 167 -5.07 -2.76 2.16
C LEU A 167 -4.48 -1.43 1.68
N ILE A 168 -4.75 -0.39 2.42
CA ILE A 168 -4.43 0.99 2.03
C ILE A 168 -3.51 1.60 3.08
N THR A 169 -2.43 2.25 2.61
CA THR A 169 -1.54 3.00 3.50
C THR A 169 -1.05 4.29 2.86
N SER A 170 -0.92 5.35 3.67
CA SER A 170 -0.28 6.61 3.27
C SER A 170 1.25 6.54 3.30
N LEU A 171 1.82 5.45 3.80
CA LEU A 171 3.25 5.18 3.78
C LEU A 171 3.72 4.90 2.35
N ASP A 172 4.81 5.53 1.91
CA ASP A 172 5.33 5.48 0.54
C ASP A 172 6.69 4.76 0.41
N PRO A 173 6.74 3.45 0.77
CA PRO A 173 7.99 2.71 0.89
C PRO A 173 8.77 2.62 -0.42
N CYS A 174 8.10 2.46 -1.56
CA CYS A 174 8.79 2.30 -2.84
C CYS A 174 9.56 3.55 -3.25
N PHE A 175 9.00 4.74 -3.00
CA PHE A 175 9.68 6.00 -3.32
C PHE A 175 10.95 6.16 -2.51
N HIS A 176 10.87 5.99 -1.19
CA HIS A 176 12.01 6.20 -0.31
C HIS A 176 13.07 5.12 -0.41
N HIS A 177 12.65 3.85 -0.55
CA HIS A 177 13.59 2.75 -0.82
C HIS A 177 14.35 2.98 -2.12
N GLY A 178 13.64 3.22 -3.21
CA GLY A 178 14.24 3.42 -4.53
C GLY A 178 15.03 4.72 -4.66
N SER A 179 14.82 5.69 -3.75
CA SER A 179 15.62 6.91 -3.65
C SER A 179 16.82 6.78 -2.71
N HIS A 180 17.01 5.61 -2.06
CA HIS A 180 18.18 5.23 -1.25
C HIS A 180 18.46 6.12 -0.02
N PHE A 181 17.46 6.73 0.61
CA PHE A 181 17.71 7.66 1.72
C PHE A 181 16.94 7.41 3.01
N MET A 182 16.04 6.40 3.07
CA MET A 182 15.23 6.11 4.24
C MET A 182 15.26 4.62 4.59
N PRO A 183 16.18 4.18 5.48
CA PRO A 183 16.36 2.75 5.81
C PRO A 183 15.10 2.06 6.35
N ALA A 184 14.23 2.77 7.07
CA ALA A 184 12.98 2.22 7.59
C ALA A 184 12.08 1.67 6.45
N THR A 185 12.05 2.33 5.30
CA THR A 185 11.25 1.88 4.16
C THR A 185 11.76 0.58 3.54
N THR A 186 13.08 0.36 3.58
CA THR A 186 13.67 -0.92 3.19
C THR A 186 13.25 -2.03 4.14
N ARG A 187 13.31 -1.80 5.47
CA ARG A 187 12.86 -2.79 6.46
C ARG A 187 11.36 -3.05 6.34
N PHE A 188 10.56 -2.00 6.09
CA PHE A 188 9.14 -2.16 5.78
C PHE A 188 8.91 -3.12 4.61
N LEU A 189 9.57 -2.90 3.47
CA LEU A 189 9.43 -3.78 2.30
C LEU A 189 9.93 -5.20 2.58
N ASP A 190 11.02 -5.35 3.34
CA ASP A 190 11.58 -6.66 3.73
C ASP A 190 10.59 -7.50 4.56
N GLY A 191 9.74 -6.87 5.38
CA GLY A 191 8.70 -7.55 6.15
C GLY A 191 7.36 -7.63 5.39
N PHE A 192 6.94 -6.53 4.77
CA PHE A 192 5.64 -6.38 4.13
C PHE A 192 5.44 -7.30 2.92
N LEU A 193 6.41 -7.34 2.00
CA LEU A 193 6.26 -8.12 0.77
C LEU A 193 6.21 -9.63 1.01
N PRO A 194 7.05 -10.24 1.88
CA PRO A 194 6.89 -11.63 2.28
C PRO A 194 5.56 -11.92 2.96
N TRP A 195 5.12 -11.02 3.88
CA TRP A 195 3.81 -11.15 4.54
C TRP A 195 2.68 -11.10 3.50
N MET A 196 2.69 -10.13 2.60
CA MET A 196 1.70 -10.03 1.52
C MET A 196 1.60 -11.32 0.71
N ARG A 197 2.74 -11.90 0.31
CA ARG A 197 2.77 -13.18 -0.42
C ARG A 197 2.21 -14.34 0.38
N LYS A 198 2.41 -14.37 1.69
CA LYS A 198 2.03 -15.50 2.55
C LYS A 198 0.58 -15.41 3.03
N GLU A 199 0.16 -14.22 3.47
CA GLU A 199 -1.09 -14.08 4.23
C GLU A 199 -2.28 -13.65 3.37
N LEU A 200 -2.06 -12.85 2.33
CA LEU A 200 -3.15 -12.42 1.45
C LEU A 200 -3.56 -13.52 0.45
N ASP A 201 -2.83 -14.62 0.38
CA ASP A 201 -3.20 -15.83 -0.37
C ASP A 201 -4.26 -16.69 0.36
N LYS A 202 -4.33 -16.55 1.68
CA LYS A 202 -5.39 -17.22 2.46
C LYS A 202 -6.69 -16.49 2.13
N GLY A 203 -7.31 -16.85 0.99
CA GLY A 203 -8.64 -16.39 0.62
C GLY A 203 -9.57 -16.55 1.81
N LYS A 204 -10.62 -15.72 1.91
CA LYS A 204 -11.62 -15.77 2.98
C LYS A 204 -11.89 -17.23 3.30
N SER A 205 -11.34 -17.70 4.43
CA SER A 205 -11.65 -19.02 4.95
C SER A 205 -13.16 -19.09 5.11
N GLU A 206 -13.78 -20.12 4.51
CA GLU A 206 -15.20 -20.39 4.53
C GLU A 206 -15.80 -20.30 5.93
#